data_3b206da6147112209ca836f82e0ea740
#
_entry.id   3b206da6147112209ca836f82e0ea740
#
_cell.length_a   1.000
_cell.length_b   1.000
_cell.length_c   1.000
_cell.angle_alpha   90.00
_cell.angle_beta   90.00
_cell.angle_gamma   90.00
#
_symmetry.space_group_name_H-M   'P 1'
#
loop_
_entity.id
_entity.type
_entity.pdbx_description
1 polymer ?
#
loop_
_entity_poly.entity_id
_entity_poly.type
_entity_poly.pdbx_seq_one_letter_code
_entity_poly.pdbx_strand_id
1 'polypeptide(L)'
;GLDLPARNALERVELKGAIKGPADALNLSDLDVKHSGALLNATYTGAVGLAGDGRINGEVAASSNELRALLKAADIQMAPGETLKTFNVSSAIAGSFKKLSLTNLTLMLDDITGKGTAGIDLTGDRPKITGNLEMGPLDLSSFLGESVQAAKPKQASTDWSKEPLDLAGLKALDADVKITTSTLTFGNVKLTDAALATKLNQGVLAADLSRFKAFGGDWNGQLGVNAQGATPAVDFTMNGSGVGMSSLLGTLAGFDKLSGTGGFQVTGEATGNSINDIMNALDGKVTTNLVDGELKGLNVSQLVRSAQSLQQALTTGSLQNLDFSSALSPSASTDFSSFDTVLTINDGVANVDLMKLINPVLGIDGSGQINLGGQALDLRLATSIDKSGQGSGSVVQLNGIPVPVRISGSWSKLKVSPDTSGIQSALKAELGNKLKDQLSDKIGGDAGAILGNVLGVPTTTAPAPSTPTQTEGSAPATVEPETKAPVTLEGMAEQAAKDALGDLFKKKKKTEVPVPSEPEPAPPE
;
A
#
# COMPACT_ATOMS: atom_id res chain seq x y z
N GLY A 1 -37.56 -40.98 -1.66
CA GLY A 1 -37.48 -40.68 -3.07
C GLY A 1 -36.32 -39.78 -3.32
N LEU A 2 -35.48 -40.08 -4.29
CA LEU A 2 -34.48 -39.13 -4.79
C LEU A 2 -35.25 -38.01 -5.50
N ASP A 3 -35.18 -36.78 -5.00
CA ASP A 3 -35.60 -35.61 -5.74
C ASP A 3 -34.59 -35.43 -6.91
N LEU A 4 -35.02 -35.86 -8.06
CA LEU A 4 -34.25 -35.67 -9.29
C LEU A 4 -34.50 -34.24 -9.78
N PRO A 5 -33.45 -33.52 -10.21
CA PRO A 5 -33.59 -32.19 -10.79
C PRO A 5 -34.52 -32.22 -12.00
N ALA A 6 -35.13 -31.07 -12.30
CA ALA A 6 -36.14 -30.92 -13.35
C ALA A 6 -35.77 -31.62 -14.65
N ARG A 7 -36.74 -32.25 -15.30
CA ARG A 7 -36.58 -33.13 -16.50
C ARG A 7 -35.69 -32.63 -17.62
N ASN A 8 -35.38 -31.36 -17.66
CA ASN A 8 -34.56 -30.75 -18.71
C ASN A 8 -33.06 -30.88 -18.48
N ALA A 9 -32.59 -31.36 -17.31
CA ALA A 9 -31.18 -31.56 -17.01
C ALA A 9 -30.70 -33.00 -17.29
N LEU A 10 -31.64 -33.98 -17.36
CA LEU A 10 -31.35 -35.40 -17.55
C LEU A 10 -32.02 -35.90 -18.82
N GLU A 11 -31.35 -35.74 -19.97
CA GLU A 11 -31.93 -36.20 -21.24
C GLU A 11 -31.79 -37.72 -21.46
N ARG A 12 -30.63 -38.30 -21.09
CA ARG A 12 -30.37 -39.73 -21.25
C ARG A 12 -29.44 -40.28 -20.17
N VAL A 13 -29.85 -41.30 -19.47
CA VAL A 13 -29.01 -42.07 -18.55
C VAL A 13 -28.95 -43.52 -19.03
N GLU A 14 -27.78 -44.04 -19.33
CA GLU A 14 -27.52 -45.45 -19.57
C GLU A 14 -26.81 -46.04 -18.36
N LEU A 15 -27.28 -47.16 -17.86
CA LEU A 15 -26.70 -47.89 -16.74
C LEU A 15 -26.56 -49.36 -17.09
N LYS A 16 -25.34 -49.87 -16.98
CA LYS A 16 -25.01 -51.31 -17.10
C LYS A 16 -24.25 -51.71 -15.86
N GLY A 17 -24.45 -52.95 -15.39
CA GLY A 17 -23.73 -53.46 -14.22
C GLY A 17 -24.38 -54.72 -13.68
N ALA A 18 -23.77 -55.29 -12.65
CA ALA A 18 -24.28 -56.42 -11.93
C ALA A 18 -24.66 -56.04 -10.48
N ILE A 19 -25.78 -56.55 -10.00
CA ILE A 19 -26.22 -56.36 -8.63
C ILE A 19 -25.95 -57.62 -7.84
N LYS A 20 -25.20 -57.54 -6.75
CA LYS A 20 -24.80 -58.65 -5.88
C LYS A 20 -25.02 -58.32 -4.41
N GLY A 21 -25.33 -59.31 -3.60
CA GLY A 21 -25.42 -59.19 -2.16
C GLY A 21 -26.85 -59.27 -1.62
N PRO A 22 -27.01 -59.37 -0.30
CA PRO A 22 -28.29 -59.36 0.37
C PRO A 22 -28.94 -57.97 0.28
N ALA A 23 -30.25 -57.88 0.52
CA ALA A 23 -31.02 -56.63 0.32
C ALA A 23 -30.55 -55.45 1.18
N ASP A 24 -29.93 -55.70 2.32
CA ASP A 24 -29.38 -54.75 3.28
C ASP A 24 -27.89 -54.38 2.98
N ALA A 25 -27.25 -55.11 2.07
CA ALA A 25 -25.84 -54.90 1.71
C ALA A 25 -25.61 -55.08 0.20
N LEU A 26 -26.42 -54.40 -0.62
CA LEU A 26 -26.31 -54.45 -2.07
C LEU A 26 -25.00 -53.82 -2.56
N ASN A 27 -24.31 -54.55 -3.43
CA ASN A 27 -23.15 -54.08 -4.17
C ASN A 27 -23.47 -54.06 -5.67
N LEU A 28 -23.26 -52.93 -6.27
CA LEU A 28 -23.29 -52.74 -7.71
C LEU A 28 -21.86 -52.87 -8.24
N SER A 29 -21.56 -53.91 -8.99
CA SER A 29 -20.23 -54.13 -9.60
C SER A 29 -20.28 -54.02 -11.10
N ASP A 30 -19.13 -53.75 -11.71
CA ASP A 30 -18.96 -53.62 -13.16
C ASP A 30 -19.89 -52.52 -13.71
N LEU A 31 -20.11 -51.48 -12.89
CA LEU A 31 -20.96 -50.36 -13.30
C LEU A 31 -20.33 -49.58 -14.47
N ASP A 32 -21.12 -49.34 -15.49
CA ASP A 32 -20.88 -48.37 -16.58
C ASP A 32 -22.12 -47.48 -16.63
N VAL A 33 -21.96 -46.26 -16.06
CA VAL A 33 -23.02 -45.25 -16.04
C VAL A 33 -22.63 -44.15 -16.99
N LYS A 34 -23.50 -43.79 -17.93
CA LYS A 34 -23.34 -42.68 -18.85
C LYS A 34 -24.55 -41.76 -18.74
N HIS A 35 -24.28 -40.53 -18.43
CA HIS A 35 -25.25 -39.46 -18.52
C HIS A 35 -24.89 -38.57 -19.71
N SER A 36 -25.88 -38.28 -20.55
CA SER A 36 -25.75 -37.37 -21.67
C SER A 36 -26.91 -36.38 -21.63
N GLY A 37 -26.59 -35.12 -21.41
CA GLY A 37 -27.57 -34.04 -21.36
C GLY A 37 -27.02 -32.74 -21.94
N ALA A 38 -27.90 -31.79 -22.20
CA ALA A 38 -27.51 -30.49 -22.76
C ALA A 38 -26.54 -29.72 -21.85
N LEU A 39 -26.75 -29.81 -20.54
CA LEU A 39 -25.94 -29.08 -19.55
C LEU A 39 -24.77 -29.88 -19.00
N LEU A 40 -24.84 -31.23 -18.98
CA LEU A 40 -23.86 -32.08 -18.35
C LEU A 40 -23.69 -33.39 -19.12
N ASN A 41 -22.48 -33.76 -19.43
CA ASN A 41 -22.11 -35.12 -19.78
C ASN A 41 -21.27 -35.72 -18.64
N ALA A 42 -21.60 -36.93 -18.19
CA ALA A 42 -20.85 -37.59 -17.12
C ALA A 42 -20.76 -39.10 -17.38
N THR A 43 -19.64 -39.69 -17.00
CA THR A 43 -19.43 -41.13 -17.00
C THR A 43 -18.89 -41.58 -15.64
N TYR A 44 -19.30 -42.76 -15.22
CA TYR A 44 -18.73 -43.47 -14.09
C TYR A 44 -18.55 -44.91 -14.42
N THR A 45 -17.35 -45.45 -14.18
CA THR A 45 -17.05 -46.87 -14.31
C THR A 45 -16.47 -47.37 -12.99
N GLY A 46 -17.04 -48.44 -12.42
CA GLY A 46 -16.54 -48.96 -11.13
C GLY A 46 -17.54 -49.79 -10.35
N ALA A 47 -17.47 -49.64 -9.03
CA ALA A 47 -18.34 -50.35 -8.12
C ALA A 47 -18.93 -49.38 -7.05
N VAL A 48 -20.17 -49.66 -6.64
CA VAL A 48 -20.89 -48.90 -5.60
C VAL A 48 -21.50 -49.89 -4.62
N GLY A 49 -21.12 -49.78 -3.35
CA GLY A 49 -21.75 -50.50 -2.26
C GLY A 49 -22.77 -49.61 -1.56
N LEU A 50 -23.98 -50.10 -1.34
CA LEU A 50 -25.09 -49.32 -0.77
C LEU A 50 -25.27 -49.54 0.75
N ALA A 51 -24.46 -50.38 1.38
CA ALA A 51 -24.52 -50.63 2.81
C ALA A 51 -23.88 -49.49 3.62
N GLY A 52 -24.50 -49.10 4.75
CA GLY A 52 -24.03 -48.05 5.62
C GLY A 52 -23.94 -46.68 4.96
N ASP A 53 -22.80 -45.99 5.07
CA ASP A 53 -22.54 -44.71 4.41
C ASP A 53 -22.25 -44.84 2.90
N GLY A 54 -22.44 -46.04 2.35
CA GLY A 54 -22.12 -46.38 0.97
C GLY A 54 -20.61 -46.49 0.73
N ARG A 55 -20.24 -47.11 -0.38
CA ARG A 55 -18.84 -47.14 -0.85
C ARG A 55 -18.85 -46.86 -2.34
N ILE A 56 -17.88 -46.08 -2.80
CA ILE A 56 -17.66 -45.83 -4.20
C ILE A 56 -16.18 -46.09 -4.53
N ASN A 57 -15.92 -46.79 -5.62
CA ASN A 57 -14.56 -47.03 -6.12
C ASN A 57 -14.64 -47.17 -7.65
N GLY A 58 -14.00 -46.31 -8.36
CA GLY A 58 -14.04 -46.31 -9.82
C GLY A 58 -13.37 -45.10 -10.44
N GLU A 59 -13.75 -44.84 -11.68
CA GLU A 59 -13.35 -43.66 -12.43
C GLU A 59 -14.56 -42.81 -12.78
N VAL A 60 -14.40 -41.50 -12.67
CA VAL A 60 -15.41 -40.51 -13.02
C VAL A 60 -14.87 -39.54 -14.05
N ALA A 61 -15.67 -39.19 -15.01
CA ALA A 61 -15.42 -38.04 -15.88
C ALA A 61 -16.71 -37.25 -16.02
N ALA A 62 -16.59 -35.93 -16.06
CA ALA A 62 -17.72 -35.02 -16.26
C ALA A 62 -17.31 -33.80 -17.06
N SER A 63 -18.19 -33.30 -17.91
CA SER A 63 -17.94 -32.12 -18.72
C SER A 63 -19.23 -31.33 -18.97
N SER A 64 -19.09 -30.02 -19.08
CA SER A 64 -20.14 -29.10 -19.48
C SER A 64 -19.56 -28.02 -20.40
N ASN A 65 -20.33 -27.64 -21.42
CA ASN A 65 -20.08 -26.45 -22.22
C ASN A 65 -20.93 -25.27 -21.79
N GLU A 66 -21.80 -25.47 -20.79
CA GLU A 66 -22.77 -24.52 -20.26
C GLU A 66 -22.70 -24.52 -18.73
N LEU A 67 -21.49 -24.41 -18.17
CA LEU A 67 -21.27 -24.53 -16.71
C LEU A 67 -22.11 -23.56 -15.89
N ARG A 68 -22.29 -22.32 -16.34
CA ARG A 68 -23.14 -21.33 -15.65
C ARG A 68 -24.60 -21.76 -15.60
N ALA A 69 -25.11 -22.32 -16.70
CA ALA A 69 -26.47 -22.84 -16.73
C ALA A 69 -26.64 -24.09 -15.84
N LEU A 70 -25.60 -24.95 -15.79
CA LEU A 70 -25.55 -26.11 -14.90
C LEU A 70 -25.57 -25.69 -13.43
N LEU A 71 -24.72 -24.71 -13.03
CA LEU A 71 -24.68 -24.18 -11.67
C LEU A 71 -26.01 -23.53 -11.27
N LYS A 72 -26.62 -22.77 -12.17
CA LYS A 72 -27.97 -22.19 -11.96
C LYS A 72 -29.03 -23.27 -11.77
N ALA A 73 -28.96 -24.37 -12.54
CA ALA A 73 -29.86 -25.50 -12.39
C ALA A 73 -29.68 -26.25 -11.07
N ALA A 74 -28.48 -26.15 -10.46
CA ALA A 74 -28.14 -26.65 -9.12
C ALA A 74 -28.42 -25.61 -8.00
N ASP A 75 -29.14 -24.52 -8.30
CA ASP A 75 -29.45 -23.41 -7.38
C ASP A 75 -28.22 -22.67 -6.83
N ILE A 76 -27.09 -22.76 -7.54
CA ILE A 76 -25.86 -22.01 -7.23
C ILE A 76 -25.90 -20.68 -7.97
N GLN A 77 -26.09 -19.59 -7.23
CA GLN A 77 -26.11 -18.24 -7.78
C GLN A 77 -24.69 -17.75 -8.01
N MET A 78 -24.42 -17.24 -9.20
CA MET A 78 -23.12 -16.64 -9.56
C MET A 78 -23.32 -15.21 -10.04
N ALA A 79 -22.35 -14.36 -9.72
CA ALA A 79 -22.30 -13.01 -10.28
C ALA A 79 -22.23 -13.06 -11.82
N PRO A 80 -22.81 -12.07 -12.53
CA PRO A 80 -22.68 -11.97 -13.99
C PRO A 80 -21.20 -11.92 -14.40
N GLY A 81 -20.85 -12.60 -15.51
CA GLY A 81 -19.46 -12.60 -16.00
C GLY A 81 -19.28 -13.50 -17.21
N GLU A 82 -18.13 -13.37 -17.85
CA GLU A 82 -17.76 -14.09 -19.07
C GLU A 82 -16.91 -15.35 -18.82
N THR A 83 -16.62 -15.67 -17.57
CA THR A 83 -15.85 -16.85 -17.14
C THR A 83 -16.76 -17.98 -16.67
N LEU A 84 -16.18 -19.16 -16.43
CA LEU A 84 -16.85 -20.38 -15.98
C LEU A 84 -17.92 -20.85 -16.98
N LYS A 85 -17.54 -20.88 -18.26
CA LYS A 85 -18.40 -21.37 -19.35
C LYS A 85 -18.32 -22.87 -19.53
N THR A 86 -17.11 -23.38 -19.48
CA THR A 86 -16.84 -24.81 -19.76
C THR A 86 -16.08 -25.46 -18.61
N PHE A 87 -16.35 -26.73 -18.35
CA PHE A 87 -15.46 -27.54 -17.54
C PHE A 87 -15.30 -28.95 -18.10
N ASN A 88 -14.18 -29.57 -17.80
CA ASN A 88 -13.92 -30.98 -17.99
C ASN A 88 -13.12 -31.49 -16.78
N VAL A 89 -13.57 -32.57 -16.18
CA VAL A 89 -12.91 -33.19 -15.03
C VAL A 89 -12.87 -34.70 -15.24
N SER A 90 -11.73 -35.30 -14.92
CA SER A 90 -11.60 -36.75 -14.81
C SER A 90 -10.76 -37.12 -13.59
N SER A 91 -11.10 -38.22 -12.92
CA SER A 91 -10.40 -38.67 -11.73
C SER A 91 -10.75 -40.12 -11.41
N ALA A 92 -9.82 -40.84 -10.80
CA ALA A 92 -10.17 -42.00 -10.00
C ALA A 92 -10.83 -41.52 -8.70
N ILE A 93 -11.94 -42.14 -8.32
CA ILE A 93 -12.74 -41.81 -7.13
C ILE A 93 -12.81 -43.01 -6.20
N ALA A 94 -12.58 -42.79 -4.91
CA ALA A 94 -12.71 -43.81 -3.86
C ALA A 94 -13.23 -43.21 -2.56
N GLY A 95 -13.93 -44.02 -1.75
CA GLY A 95 -14.38 -43.61 -0.43
C GLY A 95 -15.82 -43.99 -0.11
N SER A 96 -16.51 -43.13 0.60
CA SER A 96 -17.96 -43.21 0.89
C SER A 96 -18.68 -41.99 0.32
N PHE A 97 -20.04 -42.02 0.30
CA PHE A 97 -20.83 -40.84 -0.16
C PHE A 97 -20.63 -39.61 0.72
N LYS A 98 -20.12 -39.79 1.95
CA LYS A 98 -19.79 -38.67 2.85
C LYS A 98 -18.33 -38.27 2.82
N LYS A 99 -17.42 -39.17 2.38
CA LYS A 99 -15.99 -38.88 2.34
C LYS A 99 -15.36 -39.47 1.10
N LEU A 100 -15.05 -38.60 0.15
CA LEU A 100 -14.54 -38.93 -1.17
C LEU A 100 -13.08 -38.51 -1.30
N SER A 101 -12.31 -39.35 -1.98
CA SER A 101 -10.94 -39.07 -2.40
C SER A 101 -10.87 -39.18 -3.91
N LEU A 102 -10.35 -38.13 -4.54
CA LEU A 102 -10.09 -38.02 -5.98
C LEU A 102 -8.57 -38.12 -6.19
N THR A 103 -8.13 -39.10 -6.96
CA THR A 103 -6.72 -39.28 -7.33
C THR A 103 -6.59 -39.25 -8.86
N ASN A 104 -5.41 -38.91 -9.37
CA ASN A 104 -5.19 -38.69 -10.80
C ASN A 104 -6.19 -37.66 -11.36
N LEU A 105 -6.54 -36.66 -10.55
CA LEU A 105 -7.45 -35.61 -10.96
C LEU A 105 -6.85 -34.82 -12.12
N THR A 106 -7.61 -34.67 -13.19
CA THR A 106 -7.37 -33.72 -14.27
C THR A 106 -8.56 -32.79 -14.36
N LEU A 107 -8.30 -31.50 -14.33
CA LEU A 107 -9.31 -30.45 -14.39
C LEU A 107 -9.00 -29.49 -15.54
N MET A 108 -10.01 -29.14 -16.30
CA MET A 108 -10.00 -28.01 -17.23
C MET A 108 -11.23 -27.15 -16.92
N LEU A 109 -11.03 -25.87 -16.68
CA LEU A 109 -12.08 -24.89 -16.40
C LEU A 109 -11.83 -23.67 -17.29
N ASP A 110 -12.62 -23.55 -18.36
CA ASP A 110 -12.29 -22.66 -19.50
C ASP A 110 -10.84 -22.96 -19.97
N ASP A 111 -9.94 -21.99 -19.90
CA ASP A 111 -8.52 -22.13 -20.26
C ASP A 111 -7.63 -22.57 -19.10
N ILE A 112 -8.18 -22.69 -17.88
CA ILE A 112 -7.44 -23.08 -16.69
C ILE A 112 -7.33 -24.60 -16.65
N THR A 113 -6.11 -25.11 -16.64
CA THR A 113 -5.83 -26.54 -16.51
C THR A 113 -5.26 -26.85 -15.14
N GLY A 114 -5.57 -28.04 -14.62
CA GLY A 114 -5.05 -28.50 -13.34
C GLY A 114 -4.96 -30.01 -13.27
N LYS A 115 -4.04 -30.51 -12.47
CA LYS A 115 -3.90 -31.93 -12.13
C LYS A 115 -3.52 -32.09 -10.67
N GLY A 116 -3.82 -33.27 -10.10
CA GLY A 116 -3.43 -33.54 -8.73
C GLY A 116 -4.35 -34.50 -7.98
N THR A 117 -4.64 -34.16 -6.73
CA THR A 117 -5.54 -34.90 -5.86
C THR A 117 -6.50 -33.95 -5.16
N ALA A 118 -7.71 -34.42 -4.86
CA ALA A 118 -8.67 -33.68 -4.05
C ALA A 118 -9.42 -34.63 -3.12
N GLY A 119 -9.98 -34.10 -2.03
CA GLY A 119 -10.84 -34.83 -1.13
C GLY A 119 -12.01 -33.97 -0.68
N ILE A 120 -13.14 -34.58 -0.46
CA ILE A 120 -14.35 -33.96 0.06
C ILE A 120 -14.80 -34.75 1.29
N ASP A 121 -14.96 -34.08 2.41
CA ASP A 121 -15.45 -34.66 3.66
C ASP A 121 -16.72 -33.92 4.11
N LEU A 122 -17.84 -34.61 4.09
CA LEU A 122 -19.18 -34.13 4.47
C LEU A 122 -19.63 -34.69 5.83
N THR A 123 -18.72 -35.28 6.61
CA THR A 123 -19.04 -35.89 7.90
C THR A 123 -19.16 -34.86 9.03
N GLY A 124 -18.59 -33.70 8.88
CA GLY A 124 -18.67 -32.59 9.84
C GLY A 124 -19.85 -31.67 9.60
N ASP A 125 -19.99 -30.65 10.45
CA ASP A 125 -21.05 -29.63 10.33
C ASP A 125 -20.91 -28.78 9.07
N ARG A 126 -19.70 -28.76 8.50
CA ARG A 126 -19.38 -28.06 7.26
C ARG A 126 -18.60 -28.96 6.30
N PRO A 127 -18.83 -28.78 4.99
CA PRO A 127 -17.99 -29.44 4.00
C PRO A 127 -16.53 -29.08 4.19
N LYS A 128 -15.63 -30.06 4.16
CA LYS A 128 -14.19 -29.86 4.15
C LYS A 128 -13.62 -30.32 2.83
N ILE A 129 -12.87 -29.42 2.19
CA ILE A 129 -12.15 -29.68 0.94
C ILE A 129 -10.66 -29.81 1.25
N THR A 130 -10.03 -30.85 0.71
CA THR A 130 -8.57 -31.01 0.76
C THR A 130 -8.06 -31.15 -0.67
N GLY A 131 -6.81 -30.72 -0.91
CA GLY A 131 -6.26 -30.83 -2.26
C GLY A 131 -4.77 -30.58 -2.34
N ASN A 132 -4.17 -31.17 -3.39
CA ASN A 132 -2.83 -30.85 -3.83
C ASN A 132 -2.86 -30.77 -5.34
N LEU A 133 -2.82 -29.53 -5.87
CA LEU A 133 -3.10 -29.20 -7.24
C LEU A 133 -1.90 -28.54 -7.90
N GLU A 134 -1.51 -29.04 -9.04
CA GLU A 134 -0.61 -28.36 -9.98
C GLU A 134 -1.46 -27.75 -11.08
N MET A 135 -1.53 -26.42 -11.08
CA MET A 135 -2.36 -25.64 -11.98
C MET A 135 -1.51 -25.06 -13.12
N GLY A 136 -2.08 -24.96 -14.29
CA GLY A 136 -1.57 -24.13 -15.37
C GLY A 136 -1.65 -22.63 -15.01
N PRO A 137 -1.48 -21.74 -15.99
CA PRO A 137 -1.68 -20.31 -15.75
C PRO A 137 -3.07 -20.03 -15.18
N LEU A 138 -3.13 -19.30 -14.07
CA LEU A 138 -4.35 -18.87 -13.38
C LEU A 138 -4.53 -17.36 -13.56
N ASP A 139 -5.61 -16.94 -14.15
CA ASP A 139 -6.03 -15.55 -14.16
C ASP A 139 -7.24 -15.36 -13.23
N LEU A 140 -6.99 -14.82 -12.05
CA LEU A 140 -8.03 -14.53 -11.07
C LEU A 140 -8.74 -13.20 -11.30
N SER A 141 -8.29 -12.38 -12.25
CA SER A 141 -8.88 -11.05 -12.52
C SER A 141 -10.37 -11.14 -12.87
N SER A 142 -10.75 -12.23 -13.56
CA SER A 142 -12.13 -12.47 -13.98
C SER A 142 -13.07 -12.94 -12.88
N PHE A 143 -12.53 -13.39 -11.73
CA PHE A 143 -13.33 -13.87 -10.58
C PHE A 143 -13.54 -12.78 -9.53
N LEU A 144 -12.78 -11.70 -9.65
CA LEU A 144 -12.80 -10.58 -8.71
C LEU A 144 -13.62 -9.45 -9.32
N GLY A 145 -14.89 -9.46 -9.32
CA GLY A 145 -15.82 -8.45 -9.83
C GLY A 145 -15.21 -7.19 -10.50
N GLU A 146 -15.99 -6.38 -11.14
CA GLU A 146 -15.53 -5.18 -11.89
C GLU A 146 -14.72 -4.19 -11.04
N SER A 147 -14.89 -4.19 -9.73
CA SER A 147 -14.17 -3.33 -8.78
C SER A 147 -12.65 -3.57 -8.74
N VAL A 148 -12.18 -4.77 -9.09
CA VAL A 148 -10.74 -5.10 -9.15
C VAL A 148 -10.21 -5.07 -10.58
N GLN A 149 -11.06 -5.25 -11.59
CA GLN A 149 -10.68 -5.18 -13.01
C GLN A 149 -10.47 -3.74 -13.52
N ALA A 150 -10.97 -2.74 -12.83
CA ALA A 150 -11.04 -1.36 -13.31
C ALA A 150 -9.77 -0.54 -13.07
N ALA A 151 -8.60 -1.13 -13.03
CA ALA A 151 -7.38 -0.37 -13.21
C ALA A 151 -7.03 -0.18 -14.71
N LYS A 152 -8.03 0.06 -15.58
CA LYS A 152 -7.76 0.80 -16.81
C LYS A 152 -7.49 2.25 -16.41
N PRO A 153 -6.47 2.94 -16.99
CA PRO A 153 -6.21 4.34 -16.70
C PRO A 153 -7.27 5.26 -17.33
N LYS A 154 -8.51 5.15 -16.88
CA LYS A 154 -9.42 6.29 -16.82
C LYS A 154 -8.96 7.05 -15.61
N GLN A 155 -8.61 8.33 -15.75
CA GLN A 155 -8.18 9.24 -14.69
C GLN A 155 -8.55 8.68 -13.31
N ALA A 156 -7.58 7.97 -12.70
CA ALA A 156 -7.81 7.14 -11.54
C ALA A 156 -8.43 8.02 -10.45
N SER A 157 -9.59 7.66 -9.98
CA SER A 157 -9.93 8.01 -8.62
C SER A 157 -8.82 7.36 -7.80
N THR A 158 -7.96 8.17 -7.22
CA THR A 158 -6.83 7.71 -6.41
C THR A 158 -7.29 7.09 -5.10
N ASP A 159 -8.58 7.10 -4.81
CA ASP A 159 -9.15 6.68 -3.53
C ASP A 159 -9.27 5.16 -3.45
N TRP A 160 -8.97 4.61 -2.29
CA TRP A 160 -9.18 3.19 -1.98
C TRP A 160 -10.67 2.83 -2.08
N SER A 161 -10.97 1.61 -2.58
CA SER A 161 -12.34 1.13 -2.70
C SER A 161 -13.04 1.09 -1.33
N LYS A 162 -14.23 1.67 -1.27
CA LYS A 162 -15.14 1.63 -0.11
C LYS A 162 -16.19 0.52 -0.22
N GLU A 163 -16.14 -0.29 -1.30
CA GLU A 163 -17.04 -1.42 -1.48
C GLU A 163 -16.76 -2.47 -0.42
N PRO A 164 -17.81 -3.06 0.19
CA PRO A 164 -17.67 -4.11 1.17
C PRO A 164 -16.94 -5.33 0.60
N LEU A 165 -16.06 -5.94 1.38
CA LEU A 165 -15.40 -7.20 1.05
C LEU A 165 -16.41 -8.35 1.20
N ASP A 166 -16.65 -9.11 0.13
CA ASP A 166 -17.46 -10.33 0.21
C ASP A 166 -16.59 -11.49 0.71
N LEU A 167 -16.74 -11.81 1.97
CA LEU A 167 -16.06 -12.92 2.65
C LEU A 167 -17.02 -14.06 3.03
N ALA A 168 -18.24 -14.09 2.48
CA ALA A 168 -19.24 -15.10 2.79
C ALA A 168 -18.73 -16.51 2.45
N GLY A 169 -17.98 -16.67 1.37
CA GLY A 169 -17.37 -17.93 0.96
C GLY A 169 -16.43 -18.54 2.01
N LEU A 170 -15.74 -17.71 2.82
CA LEU A 170 -14.86 -18.20 3.88
C LEU A 170 -15.63 -18.87 5.03
N LYS A 171 -16.92 -18.58 5.17
CA LYS A 171 -17.78 -19.18 6.21
C LYS A 171 -18.51 -20.43 5.74
N ALA A 172 -18.55 -20.69 4.44
CA ALA A 172 -19.35 -21.74 3.86
C ALA A 172 -18.73 -23.14 3.99
N LEU A 173 -17.43 -23.24 4.01
CA LEU A 173 -16.69 -24.51 4.03
C LEU A 173 -15.37 -24.39 4.78
N ASP A 174 -14.78 -25.53 5.09
CA ASP A 174 -13.38 -25.65 5.54
C ASP A 174 -12.50 -26.15 4.38
N ALA A 175 -11.22 -25.76 4.35
CA ALA A 175 -10.30 -26.18 3.30
C ALA A 175 -8.87 -26.40 3.82
N ASP A 176 -8.15 -27.33 3.19
CA ASP A 176 -6.69 -27.51 3.33
C ASP A 176 -6.16 -27.85 1.92
N VAL A 177 -5.74 -26.82 1.18
CA VAL A 177 -5.41 -26.94 -0.24
C VAL A 177 -4.02 -26.38 -0.50
N LYS A 178 -3.22 -27.15 -1.24
CA LYS A 178 -1.93 -26.73 -1.77
C LYS A 178 -2.04 -26.57 -3.29
N ILE A 179 -1.56 -25.43 -3.78
CA ILE A 179 -1.59 -25.10 -5.19
C ILE A 179 -0.19 -24.68 -5.63
N THR A 180 0.28 -25.23 -6.74
CA THR A 180 1.42 -24.69 -7.48
C THR A 180 0.96 -24.24 -8.85
N THR A 181 1.46 -23.11 -9.34
CA THR A 181 1.11 -22.60 -10.67
C THR A 181 2.31 -21.90 -11.31
N SER A 182 2.43 -22.05 -12.62
CA SER A 182 3.47 -21.33 -13.38
C SER A 182 3.22 -19.82 -13.44
N THR A 183 1.95 -19.41 -13.42
CA THR A 183 1.57 -17.99 -13.48
C THR A 183 0.25 -17.80 -12.74
N LEU A 184 0.22 -16.78 -11.87
CA LEU A 184 -0.97 -16.30 -11.22
C LEU A 184 -1.12 -14.81 -11.52
N THR A 185 -2.20 -14.44 -12.20
CA THR A 185 -2.51 -13.05 -12.53
C THR A 185 -3.65 -12.53 -11.67
N PHE A 186 -3.49 -11.33 -11.14
CA PHE A 186 -4.46 -10.64 -10.32
C PHE A 186 -4.48 -9.16 -10.69
N GLY A 187 -5.43 -8.76 -11.51
CA GLY A 187 -5.44 -7.43 -12.11
C GLY A 187 -4.15 -7.16 -12.92
N ASN A 188 -3.40 -6.16 -12.53
CA ASN A 188 -2.12 -5.81 -13.17
C ASN A 188 -0.91 -6.54 -12.57
N VAL A 189 -1.11 -7.31 -11.50
CA VAL A 189 -0.03 -8.04 -10.82
C VAL A 189 0.09 -9.43 -11.40
N LYS A 190 1.30 -9.78 -11.84
CA LYS A 190 1.64 -11.10 -12.36
C LYS A 190 2.68 -11.75 -11.45
N LEU A 191 2.31 -12.88 -10.85
CA LEU A 191 3.21 -13.74 -10.09
C LEU A 191 3.60 -14.93 -10.97
N THR A 192 4.83 -15.37 -10.91
CA THR A 192 5.30 -16.58 -11.59
C THR A 192 5.90 -17.56 -10.59
N ASP A 193 5.93 -18.84 -10.93
CA ASP A 193 6.45 -19.92 -10.08
C ASP A 193 5.84 -19.93 -8.66
N ALA A 194 4.53 -19.69 -8.58
CA ALA A 194 3.85 -19.54 -7.28
C ALA A 194 3.53 -20.89 -6.64
N ALA A 195 3.82 -20.97 -5.34
CA ALA A 195 3.41 -22.08 -4.47
C ALA A 195 2.65 -21.51 -3.27
N LEU A 196 1.39 -21.93 -3.15
CA LEU A 196 0.43 -21.48 -2.15
C LEU A 196 -0.07 -22.66 -1.35
N ALA A 197 -0.07 -22.57 -0.03
CA ALA A 197 -0.76 -23.50 0.86
C ALA A 197 -1.82 -22.71 1.65
N THR A 198 -3.06 -23.17 1.60
CA THR A 198 -4.18 -22.52 2.29
C THR A 198 -4.81 -23.43 3.30
N LYS A 199 -5.13 -22.88 4.47
CA LYS A 199 -5.98 -23.53 5.47
C LYS A 199 -7.13 -22.58 5.80
N LEU A 200 -8.34 -23.04 5.58
CA LEU A 200 -9.55 -22.35 5.94
C LEU A 200 -10.29 -23.18 6.98
N ASN A 201 -10.51 -22.61 8.13
CA ASN A 201 -11.22 -23.27 9.23
C ASN A 201 -12.17 -22.27 9.89
N GLN A 202 -13.46 -22.55 9.82
CA GLN A 202 -14.51 -21.73 10.48
C GLN A 202 -14.43 -20.24 10.17
N GLY A 203 -14.14 -19.87 8.91
CA GLY A 203 -14.03 -18.47 8.49
C GLY A 203 -12.68 -17.81 8.80
N VAL A 204 -11.70 -18.58 9.30
CA VAL A 204 -10.31 -18.14 9.45
C VAL A 204 -9.48 -18.76 8.33
N LEU A 205 -8.97 -17.92 7.45
CA LEU A 205 -8.07 -18.27 6.35
C LEU A 205 -6.63 -18.00 6.78
N ALA A 206 -5.76 -18.99 6.62
CA ALA A 206 -4.31 -18.84 6.63
C ALA A 206 -3.77 -19.26 5.27
N ALA A 207 -3.09 -18.37 4.59
CA ALA A 207 -2.47 -18.60 3.28
C ALA A 207 -0.95 -18.39 3.39
N ASP A 208 -0.19 -19.40 3.04
CA ASP A 208 1.27 -19.39 2.99
C ASP A 208 1.70 -19.37 1.51
N LEU A 209 2.27 -18.26 1.07
CA LEU A 209 2.92 -18.13 -0.24
C LEU A 209 4.40 -18.44 -0.03
N SER A 210 4.76 -19.71 0.00
CA SER A 210 6.12 -20.17 0.33
C SER A 210 7.16 -19.68 -0.68
N ARG A 211 6.76 -19.42 -1.94
CA ARG A 211 7.58 -18.82 -2.98
C ARG A 211 6.71 -18.28 -4.11
N PHE A 212 7.16 -17.19 -4.71
CA PHE A 212 6.73 -16.69 -6.02
C PHE A 212 7.74 -15.67 -6.55
N LYS A 213 7.66 -15.35 -7.84
CA LYS A 213 8.44 -14.28 -8.46
C LYS A 213 7.50 -13.17 -8.91
N ALA A 214 7.89 -11.94 -8.60
CA ALA A 214 7.17 -10.74 -9.03
C ALA A 214 8.13 -9.55 -9.07
N PHE A 215 7.88 -8.59 -9.96
CA PHE A 215 8.64 -7.33 -10.04
C PHE A 215 10.16 -7.55 -10.18
N GLY A 216 10.58 -8.63 -10.85
CA GLY A 216 11.97 -8.99 -11.04
C GLY A 216 12.63 -9.74 -9.89
N GLY A 217 12.01 -9.84 -8.73
CA GLY A 217 12.53 -10.47 -7.53
C GLY A 217 11.84 -11.75 -7.11
N ASP A 218 12.44 -12.42 -6.13
CA ASP A 218 11.92 -13.60 -5.44
C ASP A 218 11.20 -13.18 -4.16
N TRP A 219 10.04 -13.77 -3.91
CA TRP A 219 9.16 -13.42 -2.80
C TRP A 219 8.69 -14.64 -2.03
N ASN A 220 8.42 -14.44 -0.76
CA ASN A 220 7.62 -15.33 0.08
C ASN A 220 6.78 -14.49 1.06
N GLY A 221 5.73 -15.10 1.60
CA GLY A 221 4.89 -14.38 2.56
C GLY A 221 3.74 -15.20 3.09
N GLN A 222 3.02 -14.60 4.00
CA GLN A 222 1.84 -15.16 4.66
C GLN A 222 0.73 -14.12 4.69
N LEU A 223 -0.50 -14.59 4.60
CA LEU A 223 -1.72 -13.79 4.71
C LEU A 223 -2.70 -14.51 5.62
N GLY A 224 -3.15 -13.85 6.67
CA GLY A 224 -4.26 -14.26 7.52
C GLY A 224 -5.50 -13.42 7.24
N VAL A 225 -6.68 -14.04 7.23
CA VAL A 225 -7.97 -13.35 7.20
C VAL A 225 -8.90 -14.01 8.20
N ASN A 226 -9.34 -13.28 9.21
CA ASN A 226 -10.35 -13.73 10.15
C ASN A 226 -11.69 -13.04 9.84
N ALA A 227 -12.60 -13.80 9.24
CA ALA A 227 -13.95 -13.34 8.87
C ALA A 227 -15.03 -13.76 9.89
N GLN A 228 -14.70 -14.28 11.07
CA GLN A 228 -15.68 -14.75 12.07
C GLN A 228 -16.50 -13.60 12.63
N GLY A 229 -15.87 -12.46 12.89
CA GLY A 229 -16.52 -11.28 13.44
C GLY A 229 -17.39 -10.50 12.44
N ALA A 230 -18.01 -9.43 12.92
CA ALA A 230 -18.73 -8.47 12.08
C ALA A 230 -17.77 -7.62 11.23
N THR A 231 -16.58 -7.33 11.75
CA THR A 231 -15.50 -6.65 11.05
C THR A 231 -14.36 -7.65 10.84
N PRO A 232 -13.96 -7.94 9.61
CA PRO A 232 -12.83 -8.82 9.32
C PRO A 232 -11.52 -8.24 9.85
N ALA A 233 -10.63 -9.14 10.28
CA ALA A 233 -9.23 -8.82 10.57
C ALA A 233 -8.33 -9.46 9.50
N VAL A 234 -7.30 -8.73 9.10
CA VAL A 234 -6.31 -9.15 8.11
C VAL A 234 -4.92 -8.96 8.71
N ASP A 235 -4.06 -9.94 8.57
CA ASP A 235 -2.64 -9.86 8.89
C ASP A 235 -1.81 -10.40 7.73
N PHE A 236 -0.62 -9.82 7.52
CA PHE A 236 0.27 -10.29 6.47
C PHE A 236 1.73 -10.03 6.77
N THR A 237 2.56 -10.88 6.21
CA THR A 237 4.02 -10.72 6.17
C THR A 237 4.49 -11.06 4.77
N MET A 238 5.29 -10.17 4.16
CA MET A 238 5.86 -10.35 2.83
C MET A 238 7.35 -10.04 2.86
N ASN A 239 8.16 -10.90 2.25
CA ASN A 239 9.60 -10.72 2.08
C ASN A 239 9.94 -10.84 0.61
N GLY A 240 10.66 -9.86 0.09
CA GLY A 240 11.14 -9.84 -1.29
C GLY A 240 12.65 -9.65 -1.34
N SER A 241 13.30 -10.25 -2.30
CA SER A 241 14.74 -10.06 -2.59
C SER A 241 14.96 -9.87 -4.09
N GLY A 242 15.86 -8.96 -4.46
CA GLY A 242 16.10 -8.61 -5.85
C GLY A 242 14.92 -7.89 -6.53
N VAL A 243 14.09 -7.22 -5.75
CA VAL A 243 12.86 -6.56 -6.24
C VAL A 243 13.20 -5.27 -6.95
N GLY A 244 12.68 -5.10 -8.17
CA GLY A 244 12.77 -3.87 -8.94
C GLY A 244 11.73 -2.84 -8.47
N MET A 245 12.19 -1.80 -7.79
CA MET A 245 11.33 -0.81 -7.14
C MET A 245 10.44 -0.05 -8.12
N SER A 246 10.95 0.33 -9.28
CA SER A 246 10.16 1.01 -10.32
C SER A 246 8.98 0.16 -10.80
N SER A 247 9.20 -1.14 -11.00
CA SER A 247 8.12 -2.07 -11.40
C SER A 247 7.09 -2.25 -10.29
N LEU A 248 7.54 -2.38 -9.04
CA LEU A 248 6.67 -2.55 -7.86
C LEU A 248 5.78 -1.32 -7.66
N LEU A 249 6.40 -0.14 -7.50
CA LEU A 249 5.67 1.10 -7.22
C LEU A 249 4.85 1.58 -8.43
N GLY A 250 5.36 1.38 -9.65
CA GLY A 250 4.64 1.71 -10.88
C GLY A 250 3.35 0.91 -11.02
N THR A 251 3.40 -0.39 -10.70
CA THR A 251 2.23 -1.28 -10.81
C THR A 251 1.22 -1.06 -9.68
N LEU A 252 1.71 -0.93 -8.42
CA LEU A 252 0.83 -0.87 -7.24
C LEU A 252 0.33 0.53 -6.92
N ALA A 253 1.15 1.55 -7.15
CA ALA A 253 0.87 2.94 -6.74
C ALA A 253 0.87 3.96 -7.89
N GLY A 254 1.17 3.55 -9.13
CA GLY A 254 1.34 4.48 -10.25
C GLY A 254 2.54 5.44 -10.06
N PHE A 255 3.50 5.08 -9.19
CA PHE A 255 4.64 5.91 -8.83
C PHE A 255 5.90 5.40 -9.52
N ASP A 256 6.45 6.17 -10.45
CA ASP A 256 7.59 5.83 -11.32
C ASP A 256 8.88 6.62 -11.01
N LYS A 257 8.89 7.37 -9.89
CA LYS A 257 9.98 8.30 -9.57
C LYS A 257 11.16 7.66 -8.83
N LEU A 258 10.98 6.44 -8.30
CA LEU A 258 12.03 5.72 -7.58
C LEU A 258 12.35 4.42 -8.31
N SER A 259 13.62 4.25 -8.69
CA SER A 259 14.15 3.00 -9.21
C SER A 259 15.20 2.42 -8.26
N GLY A 260 15.74 1.26 -8.61
CA GLY A 260 16.72 0.51 -7.83
C GLY A 260 16.25 -0.92 -7.63
N THR A 261 17.14 -1.77 -7.16
CA THR A 261 16.87 -3.19 -6.91
C THR A 261 17.26 -3.53 -5.49
N GLY A 262 16.49 -4.37 -4.80
CA GLY A 262 16.90 -4.72 -3.44
C GLY A 262 15.93 -5.59 -2.65
N GLY A 263 16.11 -5.55 -1.33
CA GLY A 263 15.29 -6.24 -0.36
C GLY A 263 14.06 -5.43 0.03
N PHE A 264 12.98 -6.16 0.31
CA PHE A 264 11.73 -5.59 0.78
C PHE A 264 11.13 -6.50 1.84
N GLN A 265 10.79 -5.96 2.98
CA GLN A 265 10.08 -6.65 4.04
C GLN A 265 8.92 -5.78 4.51
N VAL A 266 7.74 -6.37 4.55
CA VAL A 266 6.55 -5.70 5.07
C VAL A 266 5.79 -6.65 5.99
N THR A 267 5.35 -6.12 7.12
CA THR A 267 4.38 -6.75 8.01
C THR A 267 3.24 -5.78 8.23
N GLY A 268 2.04 -6.30 8.35
CA GLY A 268 0.89 -5.45 8.62
C GLY A 268 -0.26 -6.24 9.22
N GLU A 269 -1.07 -5.54 10.00
CA GLU A 269 -2.35 -6.01 10.52
C GLU A 269 -3.37 -4.88 10.44
N ALA A 270 -4.61 -5.22 10.18
CA ALA A 270 -5.69 -4.25 10.08
C ALA A 270 -7.06 -4.90 10.32
N THR A 271 -8.04 -4.08 10.62
CA THR A 271 -9.45 -4.48 10.63
C THR A 271 -10.26 -3.55 9.72
N GLY A 272 -11.21 -4.10 8.97
CA GLY A 272 -12.02 -3.27 8.08
C GLY A 272 -12.96 -4.06 7.20
N ASN A 273 -14.06 -3.43 6.79
CA ASN A 273 -15.05 -4.02 5.90
C ASN A 273 -14.79 -3.69 4.42
N SER A 274 -13.86 -2.79 4.13
CA SER A 274 -13.47 -2.38 2.79
C SER A 274 -11.96 -2.19 2.71
N ILE A 275 -11.40 -2.09 1.50
CA ILE A 275 -9.97 -1.76 1.33
C ILE A 275 -9.66 -0.38 1.94
N ASN A 276 -10.59 0.58 1.80
CA ASN A 276 -10.43 1.89 2.44
C ASN A 276 -10.30 1.79 3.97
N ASP A 277 -11.14 0.97 4.61
CA ASP A 277 -11.09 0.81 6.07
C ASP A 277 -9.78 0.14 6.49
N ILE A 278 -9.36 -0.92 5.78
CA ILE A 278 -8.09 -1.63 6.01
C ILE A 278 -6.91 -0.65 5.90
N MET A 279 -6.85 0.17 4.85
CA MET A 279 -5.74 1.10 4.65
C MET A 279 -5.71 2.24 5.67
N ASN A 280 -6.84 2.60 6.28
CA ASN A 280 -6.91 3.60 7.35
C ASN A 280 -6.65 3.01 8.75
N ALA A 281 -6.82 1.70 8.93
CA ALA A 281 -6.60 0.99 10.19
C ALA A 281 -5.32 0.12 10.16
N LEU A 282 -4.45 0.32 9.16
CA LEU A 282 -3.25 -0.49 8.98
C LEU A 282 -2.19 -0.14 10.04
N ASP A 283 -1.79 -1.13 10.81
CA ASP A 283 -0.60 -1.09 11.66
C ASP A 283 0.47 -2.02 11.08
N GLY A 284 1.75 -1.66 11.20
CA GLY A 284 2.79 -2.50 10.66
C GLY A 284 4.15 -1.86 10.51
N LYS A 285 4.99 -2.53 9.72
CA LYS A 285 6.36 -2.09 9.46
C LYS A 285 6.77 -2.38 8.03
N VAL A 286 7.49 -1.44 7.41
CA VAL A 286 8.13 -1.62 6.11
C VAL A 286 9.62 -1.39 6.27
N THR A 287 10.43 -2.30 5.73
CA THR A 287 11.88 -2.15 5.63
C THR A 287 12.28 -2.37 4.18
N THR A 288 13.06 -1.45 3.62
CA THR A 288 13.64 -1.61 2.29
C THR A 288 15.14 -1.32 2.33
N ASN A 289 15.87 -2.03 1.48
CA ASN A 289 17.27 -1.79 1.22
C ASN A 289 17.47 -1.88 -0.30
N LEU A 290 17.64 -0.74 -0.95
CA LEU A 290 17.79 -0.65 -2.39
C LEU A 290 19.21 -0.29 -2.74
N VAL A 291 19.68 -0.81 -3.88
CA VAL A 291 20.98 -0.48 -4.46
C VAL A 291 20.82 -0.06 -5.92
N ASP A 292 21.81 0.69 -6.40
CA ASP A 292 21.97 1.07 -7.81
C ASP A 292 20.69 1.66 -8.42
N GLY A 293 20.17 2.70 -7.80
CA GLY A 293 18.93 3.31 -8.18
C GLY A 293 19.01 4.80 -8.49
N GLU A 294 17.84 5.35 -8.84
CA GLU A 294 17.66 6.74 -9.23
C GLU A 294 16.36 7.30 -8.63
N LEU A 295 16.43 8.50 -8.08
CA LEU A 295 15.28 9.29 -7.66
C LEU A 295 15.04 10.39 -8.71
N LYS A 296 13.96 10.28 -9.49
CA LYS A 296 13.57 11.22 -10.55
C LYS A 296 12.78 12.41 -10.01
N GLY A 297 12.90 13.53 -10.68
CA GLY A 297 12.23 14.78 -10.32
C GLY A 297 12.98 15.61 -9.29
N LEU A 298 14.19 15.17 -8.88
CA LEU A 298 15.02 15.85 -7.89
C LEU A 298 16.50 15.69 -8.24
N ASN A 299 17.20 16.79 -8.47
CA ASN A 299 18.67 16.81 -8.58
C ASN A 299 19.27 17.46 -7.33
N VAL A 300 19.64 16.61 -6.37
CA VAL A 300 20.16 17.08 -5.07
C VAL A 300 21.49 17.81 -5.23
N SER A 301 22.36 17.39 -6.12
CA SER A 301 23.63 18.10 -6.38
C SER A 301 23.40 19.52 -6.88
N GLN A 302 22.34 19.75 -7.64
CA GLN A 302 21.98 21.08 -8.11
C GLN A 302 21.29 21.91 -7.01
N LEU A 303 20.46 21.29 -6.17
CA LEU A 303 19.91 21.94 -4.97
C LEU A 303 21.01 22.45 -4.04
N VAL A 304 22.05 21.62 -3.81
CA VAL A 304 23.21 22.01 -3.01
C VAL A 304 23.90 23.25 -3.61
N ARG A 305 24.13 23.28 -4.92
CA ARG A 305 24.72 24.44 -5.60
C ARG A 305 23.82 25.67 -5.50
N SER A 306 22.52 25.53 -5.68
CA SER A 306 21.56 26.62 -5.53
C SER A 306 21.48 27.16 -4.09
N ALA A 307 21.62 26.27 -3.10
CA ALA A 307 21.71 26.68 -1.70
C ALA A 307 23.00 27.46 -1.38
N GLN A 308 24.14 27.07 -1.97
CA GLN A 308 25.41 27.84 -1.86
C GLN A 308 25.29 29.22 -2.51
N SER A 309 24.60 29.34 -3.63
CA SER A 309 24.31 30.64 -4.28
C SER A 309 23.41 31.51 -3.41
N LEU A 310 22.44 30.92 -2.68
CA LEU A 310 21.61 31.65 -1.72
C LEU A 310 22.46 32.21 -0.57
N GLN A 311 23.41 31.45 -0.05
CA GLN A 311 24.36 31.92 0.97
C GLN A 311 25.14 33.16 0.51
N GLN A 312 25.65 33.13 -0.72
CA GLN A 312 26.34 34.27 -1.31
C GLN A 312 25.42 35.49 -1.49
N ALA A 313 24.16 35.26 -1.96
CA ALA A 313 23.15 36.28 -2.14
C ALA A 313 22.75 36.96 -0.82
N LEU A 314 22.64 36.22 0.27
CA LEU A 314 22.35 36.74 1.61
C LEU A 314 23.52 37.58 2.17
N THR A 315 24.78 37.20 1.91
CA THR A 315 25.95 37.97 2.34
C THR A 315 26.14 39.26 1.51
N THR A 316 25.74 39.26 0.24
CA THR A 316 25.88 40.43 -0.65
C THR A 316 24.61 41.28 -0.72
N GLY A 317 23.51 40.88 -0.06
CA GLY A 317 22.21 41.59 -0.09
C GLY A 317 21.46 41.48 -1.41
N SER A 318 21.86 40.61 -2.33
CA SER A 318 21.29 40.45 -3.66
C SER A 318 20.49 39.14 -3.77
N LEU A 319 19.21 39.17 -3.38
CA LEU A 319 18.29 38.01 -3.47
C LEU A 319 17.66 37.80 -4.86
N GLN A 320 18.21 38.46 -5.90
CA GLN A 320 17.69 38.32 -7.27
C GLN A 320 18.28 37.05 -7.91
N ASN A 321 17.38 36.17 -8.42
CA ASN A 321 17.67 34.96 -9.21
C ASN A 321 18.08 33.67 -8.47
N LEU A 322 17.37 33.33 -7.40
CA LEU A 322 17.43 31.95 -6.87
C LEU A 322 16.50 31.06 -7.70
N ASP A 323 17.10 30.34 -8.64
CA ASP A 323 16.35 29.40 -9.47
C ASP A 323 16.56 27.95 -8.96
N PHE A 324 15.53 27.41 -8.30
CA PHE A 324 15.46 26.01 -7.91
C PHE A 324 14.71 25.15 -8.95
N SER A 325 14.17 25.76 -10.00
CA SER A 325 13.30 25.07 -10.96
C SER A 325 14.04 23.97 -11.72
N SER A 326 15.31 24.21 -12.05
CA SER A 326 16.14 23.23 -12.75
C SER A 326 16.50 22.00 -11.90
N ALA A 327 16.63 22.17 -10.59
CA ALA A 327 16.87 21.07 -9.65
C ALA A 327 15.60 20.24 -9.34
N LEU A 328 14.42 20.80 -9.62
CA LEU A 328 13.10 20.21 -9.33
C LEU A 328 12.32 19.94 -10.62
N SER A 329 12.99 19.86 -11.76
CA SER A 329 12.36 19.59 -13.05
C SER A 329 12.00 18.11 -13.21
N PRO A 330 11.03 17.74 -14.04
CA PRO A 330 10.71 16.32 -14.31
C PRO A 330 11.88 15.52 -14.90
N SER A 331 12.85 16.22 -15.55
CA SER A 331 14.08 15.61 -16.09
C SER A 331 15.24 15.57 -15.10
N ALA A 332 15.07 16.16 -13.91
CA ALA A 332 16.06 16.10 -12.85
C ALA A 332 16.13 14.70 -12.25
N SER A 333 17.31 14.25 -11.88
CA SER A 333 17.48 12.98 -11.18
C SER A 333 18.65 13.01 -10.19
N THR A 334 18.61 12.08 -9.25
CA THR A 334 19.68 11.80 -8.31
C THR A 334 19.91 10.30 -8.27
N ASP A 335 21.08 9.87 -8.76
CA ASP A 335 21.51 8.48 -8.64
C ASP A 335 21.95 8.19 -7.21
N PHE A 336 21.76 6.96 -6.75
CA PHE A 336 22.23 6.50 -5.45
C PHE A 336 22.85 5.10 -5.51
N SER A 337 23.83 4.87 -4.66
CA SER A 337 24.43 3.55 -4.46
C SER A 337 23.67 2.72 -3.44
N SER A 338 23.06 3.36 -2.42
CA SER A 338 22.13 2.71 -1.48
C SER A 338 21.00 3.65 -1.06
N PHE A 339 19.84 3.07 -0.80
CA PHE A 339 18.69 3.73 -0.19
C PHE A 339 18.01 2.79 0.80
N ASP A 340 18.18 3.09 2.07
CA ASP A 340 17.67 2.31 3.19
C ASP A 340 16.48 3.02 3.81
N THR A 341 15.38 2.28 4.04
CA THR A 341 14.16 2.85 4.63
C THR A 341 13.59 1.91 5.68
N VAL A 342 13.20 2.46 6.82
CA VAL A 342 12.39 1.80 7.85
C VAL A 342 11.21 2.71 8.18
N LEU A 343 10.01 2.17 8.03
CA LEU A 343 8.76 2.87 8.31
C LEU A 343 7.98 2.08 9.36
N THR A 344 7.46 2.75 10.37
CA THR A 344 6.47 2.19 11.30
C THR A 344 5.10 2.79 10.98
N ILE A 345 4.13 1.93 10.74
CA ILE A 345 2.77 2.30 10.35
C ILE A 345 1.87 2.19 11.57
N ASN A 346 1.11 3.24 11.85
CA ASN A 346 0.09 3.26 12.90
C ASN A 346 -1.16 3.93 12.32
N ASP A 347 -2.31 3.27 12.42
CA ASP A 347 -3.60 3.77 11.91
C ASP A 347 -3.48 4.31 10.47
N GLY A 348 -2.84 3.57 9.58
CA GLY A 348 -2.65 3.93 8.17
C GLY A 348 -1.66 5.06 7.90
N VAL A 349 -0.93 5.54 8.93
CA VAL A 349 0.11 6.57 8.77
C VAL A 349 1.48 5.95 9.04
N ALA A 350 2.31 5.89 8.00
CA ALA A 350 3.68 5.42 8.08
C ALA A 350 4.61 6.57 8.49
N ASN A 351 5.23 6.43 9.67
CA ASN A 351 6.24 7.32 10.18
C ASN A 351 7.62 6.86 9.71
N VAL A 352 8.46 7.79 9.30
CA VAL A 352 9.82 7.50 8.86
C VAL A 352 10.74 7.36 10.07
N ASP A 353 11.11 6.13 10.44
CA ASP A 353 12.09 5.85 11.49
C ASP A 353 13.53 5.97 10.95
N LEU A 354 13.73 5.52 9.71
CA LEU A 354 14.96 5.64 8.95
C LEU A 354 14.63 5.88 7.49
N MET A 355 15.28 6.85 6.88
CA MET A 355 15.31 7.04 5.44
C MET A 355 16.67 7.63 5.10
N LYS A 356 17.54 6.83 4.51
CA LYS A 356 18.91 7.22 4.19
C LYS A 356 19.27 6.84 2.77
N LEU A 357 19.58 7.83 1.96
CA LEU A 357 20.07 7.65 0.60
C LEU A 357 21.54 8.09 0.54
N ILE A 358 22.37 7.25 -0.03
CA ILE A 358 23.82 7.48 -0.18
C ILE A 358 24.16 7.46 -1.66
N ASN A 359 24.91 8.47 -2.07
CA ASN A 359 25.56 8.55 -3.37
C ASN A 359 27.05 8.87 -3.13
N PRO A 360 27.99 8.63 -4.08
CA PRO A 360 29.41 8.86 -3.85
C PRO A 360 29.82 10.27 -3.40
N VAL A 361 28.96 11.26 -3.56
CA VAL A 361 29.26 12.67 -3.29
C VAL A 361 28.46 13.22 -2.10
N LEU A 362 27.28 12.66 -1.83
CA LEU A 362 26.36 13.19 -0.82
C LEU A 362 25.50 12.12 -0.18
N GLY A 363 25.06 12.39 1.05
CA GLY A 363 24.05 11.66 1.77
C GLY A 363 22.76 12.47 1.87
N ILE A 364 21.62 11.78 1.94
CA ILE A 364 20.32 12.37 2.18
C ILE A 364 19.66 11.60 3.32
N ASP A 365 19.30 12.32 4.37
CA ASP A 365 18.52 11.78 5.47
C ASP A 365 17.07 12.31 5.34
N GLY A 366 16.11 11.40 5.37
CA GLY A 366 14.68 11.71 5.27
C GLY A 366 13.97 11.56 6.60
N SER A 367 12.96 12.38 6.81
CA SER A 367 12.04 12.30 7.96
C SER A 367 10.64 12.71 7.53
N GLY A 368 9.62 12.37 8.31
CA GLY A 368 8.24 12.75 8.04
C GLY A 368 7.28 11.59 8.04
N GLN A 369 6.20 11.70 7.28
CA GLN A 369 5.07 10.77 7.31
C GLN A 369 4.52 10.51 5.91
N ILE A 370 4.00 9.29 5.71
CA ILE A 370 3.27 8.86 4.53
C ILE A 370 1.89 8.38 5.00
N ASN A 371 0.85 9.11 4.66
CA ASN A 371 -0.53 8.72 4.93
C ASN A 371 -1.01 7.75 3.84
N LEU A 372 -1.07 6.47 4.17
CA LEU A 372 -1.50 5.41 3.25
C LEU A 372 -3.00 5.48 2.99
N GLY A 373 -3.80 5.67 4.04
CA GLY A 373 -5.25 5.81 3.93
C GLY A 373 -5.64 7.01 3.06
N GLY A 374 -5.03 8.17 3.30
CA GLY A 374 -5.27 9.41 2.56
C GLY A 374 -4.43 9.57 1.29
N GLN A 375 -3.57 8.62 0.94
CA GLN A 375 -2.71 8.64 -0.25
C GLN A 375 -1.92 9.96 -0.40
N ALA A 376 -1.32 10.39 0.68
CA ALA A 376 -0.56 11.63 0.76
C ALA A 376 0.76 11.42 1.51
N LEU A 377 1.70 12.34 1.33
CA LEU A 377 2.94 12.31 2.09
C LEU A 377 3.41 13.73 2.45
N ASP A 378 4.20 13.81 3.50
CA ASP A 378 4.93 15.00 3.93
C ASP A 378 6.30 14.59 4.45
N LEU A 379 7.29 14.69 3.58
CA LEU A 379 8.67 14.28 3.84
C LEU A 379 9.59 15.50 3.80
N ARG A 380 10.57 15.51 4.71
CA ARG A 380 11.69 16.44 4.74
C ARG A 380 12.97 15.69 4.48
N LEU A 381 13.75 16.16 3.52
CA LEU A 381 15.02 15.59 3.10
C LEU A 381 16.13 16.57 3.49
N ALA A 382 17.02 16.15 4.38
CA ALA A 382 18.23 16.88 4.74
C ALA A 382 19.41 16.31 3.96
N THR A 383 20.22 17.18 3.33
CA THR A 383 21.36 16.77 2.53
C THR A 383 22.66 17.01 3.29
N SER A 384 23.60 16.07 3.21
CA SER A 384 24.96 16.16 3.74
C SER A 384 25.97 15.91 2.62
N ILE A 385 27.12 16.59 2.66
CA ILE A 385 28.23 16.34 1.73
C ILE A 385 29.28 15.52 2.47
N ASP A 386 29.62 14.36 1.94
CA ASP A 386 30.72 13.56 2.43
C ASP A 386 32.05 14.04 1.82
N LYS A 387 32.91 14.66 2.63
CA LYS A 387 34.25 15.07 2.21
C LYS A 387 35.26 13.94 2.29
N SER A 388 34.92 12.80 2.89
CA SER A 388 35.84 11.70 3.19
C SER A 388 35.58 10.41 2.42
N GLY A 389 34.47 10.33 1.66
CA GLY A 389 34.08 9.09 0.96
C GLY A 389 33.61 7.97 1.91
N GLN A 390 33.42 8.24 3.20
CA GLN A 390 33.03 7.25 4.21
C GLN A 390 31.63 7.48 4.83
N GLY A 391 30.78 8.28 4.22
CA GLY A 391 29.36 8.42 4.62
C GLY A 391 29.10 9.21 5.91
N SER A 392 30.10 9.89 6.45
CA SER A 392 29.99 10.76 7.64
C SER A 392 30.17 12.23 7.24
N GLY A 393 29.29 12.71 6.35
CA GLY A 393 29.40 14.04 5.76
C GLY A 393 28.88 15.16 6.65
N SER A 394 29.48 16.35 6.49
CA SER A 394 28.94 17.58 7.08
C SER A 394 27.65 17.97 6.34
N VAL A 395 26.58 18.23 7.10
CA VAL A 395 25.33 18.77 6.55
C VAL A 395 25.64 20.03 5.71
N VAL A 396 25.06 20.14 4.52
CA VAL A 396 25.14 21.36 3.74
C VAL A 396 24.46 22.47 4.51
N GLN A 397 25.26 23.38 5.03
CA GLN A 397 24.79 24.45 5.89
C GLN A 397 24.95 25.81 5.21
N LEU A 398 23.88 26.60 5.23
CA LEU A 398 23.93 28.05 5.00
C LEU A 398 24.34 28.72 6.33
N ASN A 399 25.59 29.11 6.49
CA ASN A 399 26.12 29.63 7.76
C ASN A 399 25.78 28.73 8.97
N GLY A 400 25.91 27.40 8.82
CA GLY A 400 25.52 26.48 9.87
C GLY A 400 24.07 25.96 9.83
N ILE A 401 23.23 26.43 8.88
CA ILE A 401 21.82 26.06 8.77
C ILE A 401 21.61 25.07 7.65
N PRO A 402 21.10 23.86 7.92
CA PRO A 402 20.73 22.93 6.86
C PRO A 402 19.56 23.50 6.02
N VAL A 403 19.60 23.34 4.70
CA VAL A 403 18.46 23.66 3.83
C VAL A 403 17.75 22.38 3.42
N PRO A 404 16.75 21.94 4.17
CA PRO A 404 16.01 20.75 3.82
C PRO A 404 15.07 21.01 2.65
N VAL A 405 14.80 19.95 1.88
CA VAL A 405 13.77 19.92 0.84
C VAL A 405 12.53 19.28 1.44
N ARG A 406 11.38 19.88 1.24
CA ARG A 406 10.08 19.31 1.59
C ARG A 406 9.39 18.73 0.37
N ILE A 407 8.96 17.48 0.44
CA ILE A 407 8.12 16.82 -0.54
C ILE A 407 6.76 16.59 0.13
N SER A 408 5.69 17.16 -0.42
CA SER A 408 4.37 17.05 0.21
C SER A 408 3.25 17.04 -0.83
N GLY A 409 2.10 16.50 -0.46
CA GLY A 409 0.89 16.46 -1.28
C GLY A 409 0.37 15.05 -1.50
N SER A 410 -0.68 14.91 -2.32
CA SER A 410 -1.21 13.60 -2.72
C SER A 410 -0.24 12.89 -3.66
N TRP A 411 -0.27 11.56 -3.68
CA TRP A 411 0.60 10.75 -4.55
C TRP A 411 0.52 11.13 -6.03
N SER A 412 -0.66 11.59 -6.47
CA SER A 412 -0.89 12.06 -7.85
C SER A 412 -0.40 13.49 -8.11
N LYS A 413 -0.17 14.30 -7.04
CA LYS A 413 0.20 15.73 -7.15
C LYS A 413 1.21 16.11 -6.07
N LEU A 414 2.40 15.55 -6.16
CA LEU A 414 3.50 15.88 -5.26
C LEU A 414 4.06 17.27 -5.58
N LYS A 415 4.34 18.03 -4.52
CA LYS A 415 5.03 19.33 -4.57
C LYS A 415 6.37 19.17 -3.90
N VAL A 416 7.41 19.64 -4.56
CA VAL A 416 8.76 19.72 -4.02
C VAL A 416 9.09 21.20 -3.83
N SER A 417 9.56 21.56 -2.63
CA SER A 417 9.91 22.95 -2.28
C SER A 417 11.04 22.99 -1.28
N PRO A 418 11.87 24.04 -1.26
CA PRO A 418 12.77 24.28 -0.14
C PRO A 418 11.97 24.43 1.17
N ASP A 419 12.39 23.79 2.24
CA ASP A 419 11.81 24.03 3.56
C ASP A 419 12.48 25.25 4.21
N THR A 420 11.82 26.38 4.10
CA THR A 420 12.33 27.67 4.60
C THR A 420 12.01 27.90 6.09
N SER A 421 11.30 27.00 6.75
CA SER A 421 10.89 27.14 8.15
C SER A 421 12.09 27.23 9.10
N GLY A 422 13.11 26.39 8.89
CA GLY A 422 14.37 26.45 9.63
C GLY A 422 15.20 27.70 9.35
N ILE A 423 15.18 28.18 8.09
CA ILE A 423 15.91 29.38 7.68
C ILE A 423 15.32 30.64 8.35
N GLN A 424 14.01 30.76 8.40
CA GLN A 424 13.35 31.88 9.07
C GLN A 424 13.65 31.96 10.57
N SER A 425 13.67 30.81 11.25
CA SER A 425 13.99 30.73 12.67
C SER A 425 15.45 31.10 12.94
N ALA A 426 16.37 30.64 12.10
CA ALA A 426 17.78 30.96 12.24
C ALA A 426 18.12 32.39 11.85
N LEU A 427 17.46 32.95 10.81
CA LEU A 427 17.59 34.40 10.47
C LEU A 427 17.09 35.29 11.62
N LYS A 428 15.99 34.93 12.27
CA LYS A 428 15.48 35.63 13.47
C LYS A 428 16.49 35.58 14.60
N ALA A 429 17.14 34.41 14.84
CA ALA A 429 18.15 34.28 15.87
C ALA A 429 19.42 35.10 15.54
N GLU A 430 19.87 35.08 14.27
CA GLU A 430 21.07 35.82 13.84
C GLU A 430 20.84 37.33 13.81
N LEU A 431 19.68 37.80 13.34
CA LEU A 431 19.25 39.19 13.44
C LEU A 431 19.14 39.64 14.91
N GLY A 432 18.57 38.79 15.77
CA GLY A 432 18.50 39.04 17.20
C GLY A 432 19.90 39.16 17.83
N ASN A 433 20.84 38.30 17.47
CA ASN A 433 22.22 38.36 17.95
C ASN A 433 22.96 39.60 17.41
N LYS A 434 22.85 39.94 16.15
CA LYS A 434 23.47 41.14 15.56
C LYS A 434 22.88 42.44 16.16
N LEU A 435 21.58 42.48 16.41
CA LEU A 435 20.97 43.61 17.12
C LEU A 435 21.48 43.70 18.56
N LYS A 436 21.62 42.56 19.24
CA LYS A 436 22.17 42.50 20.60
C LYS A 436 23.62 43.01 20.64
N ASP A 437 24.46 42.57 19.72
CA ASP A 437 25.87 42.99 19.64
C ASP A 437 25.99 44.49 19.33
N GLN A 438 25.19 45.01 18.36
CA GLN A 438 25.17 46.46 18.05
C GLN A 438 24.58 47.31 19.16
N LEU A 439 23.61 46.80 19.93
CA LEU A 439 23.05 47.49 21.10
C LEU A 439 24.01 47.44 22.29
N SER A 440 24.66 46.30 22.53
CA SER A 440 25.68 46.14 23.57
C SER A 440 26.84 47.08 23.37
N ASP A 441 27.29 47.28 22.14
CA ASP A 441 28.37 48.22 21.77
C ASP A 441 27.98 49.71 21.94
N LYS A 442 26.69 50.04 21.77
CA LYS A 442 26.22 51.43 21.82
C LYS A 442 25.66 51.90 23.15
N ILE A 443 25.19 51.01 24.02
CA ILE A 443 24.41 51.36 25.24
C ILE A 443 25.06 50.88 26.54
N GLY A 444 26.19 50.19 26.51
CA GLY A 444 26.94 49.73 27.69
C GLY A 444 26.18 48.79 28.67
N GLY A 445 26.71 47.66 28.90
CA GLY A 445 26.50 46.61 29.90
C GLY A 445 25.08 46.25 30.35
N ASP A 446 24.42 47.02 31.18
CA ASP A 446 23.20 46.55 31.85
C ASP A 446 21.90 46.78 31.11
N ALA A 447 21.80 47.79 30.25
CA ALA A 447 20.58 48.07 29.47
C ALA A 447 20.38 47.06 28.33
N GLY A 448 21.46 46.48 27.81
CA GLY A 448 21.39 45.42 26.79
C GLY A 448 20.83 44.09 27.29
N ALA A 449 21.09 43.77 28.59
CA ALA A 449 20.57 42.55 29.22
C ALA A 449 19.03 42.63 29.49
N ILE A 450 18.54 43.82 29.79
CA ILE A 450 17.10 44.05 30.02
C ILE A 450 16.31 43.96 28.72
N LEU A 451 16.84 44.45 27.61
CA LEU A 451 16.20 44.37 26.29
C LEU A 451 16.25 42.94 25.70
N GLY A 452 17.33 42.20 26.00
CA GLY A 452 17.44 40.79 25.61
C GLY A 452 16.36 39.91 26.23
N ASN A 453 16.01 40.19 27.48
CA ASN A 453 14.92 39.51 28.21
C ASN A 453 13.52 39.85 27.65
N VAL A 454 13.33 41.08 27.18
CA VAL A 454 12.06 41.53 26.58
C VAL A 454 11.86 40.94 25.16
N LEU A 455 12.96 40.67 24.47
CA LEU A 455 12.93 40.10 23.10
C LEU A 455 13.00 38.55 23.04
N GLY A 456 12.97 37.87 24.22
CA GLY A 456 12.89 36.41 24.29
C GLY A 456 14.17 35.66 23.86
N VAL A 457 15.34 36.30 23.95
CA VAL A 457 16.63 35.66 23.64
C VAL A 457 17.23 35.12 24.94
N PRO A 458 17.49 33.81 25.10
CA PRO A 458 18.03 33.23 26.31
C PRO A 458 19.45 33.77 26.60
N THR A 459 19.64 34.42 27.73
CA THR A 459 20.93 34.86 28.25
C THR A 459 21.56 33.73 29.05
N THR A 460 22.64 33.14 28.57
CA THR A 460 23.49 32.25 29.35
C THR A 460 24.36 33.09 30.29
N THR A 461 23.96 33.24 31.55
CA THR A 461 24.82 33.66 32.63
C THR A 461 24.98 32.49 33.60
N ALA A 462 26.22 32.12 33.89
CA ALA A 462 26.59 31.10 34.87
C ALA A 462 26.16 31.50 36.29
N PRO A 463 25.65 30.58 37.11
CA PRO A 463 25.23 30.93 38.47
C PRO A 463 26.41 30.94 39.44
N ALA A 464 26.49 32.03 40.26
CA ALA A 464 27.24 32.04 41.49
C ALA A 464 26.35 31.57 42.68
N PRO A 465 26.89 30.92 43.71
CA PRO A 465 26.12 30.23 44.73
C PRO A 465 25.60 31.17 45.80
N SER A 466 24.33 31.01 46.23
CA SER A 466 23.80 31.64 47.43
C SER A 466 22.95 30.66 48.25
N THR A 467 23.20 30.71 49.55
CA THR A 467 22.68 29.98 50.69
C THR A 467 21.19 30.31 51.00
N PRO A 468 20.45 29.47 51.74
CA PRO A 468 18.99 29.56 51.85
C PRO A 468 18.54 30.36 53.10
N THR A 469 17.36 31.00 53.01
CA THR A 469 16.59 31.40 54.21
C THR A 469 15.09 31.20 53.94
N GLN A 470 14.47 30.52 54.88
CA GLN A 470 13.02 30.27 55.02
C GLN A 470 12.27 31.54 55.39
N THR A 471 11.00 31.69 55.08
CA THR A 471 9.88 31.80 56.05
C THR A 471 8.52 31.95 55.34
N GLU A 472 7.55 31.25 55.90
CA GLU A 472 6.12 31.11 55.82
C GLU A 472 5.23 32.32 55.48
N GLY A 473 4.05 32.03 54.88
CA GLY A 473 2.80 32.54 55.47
C GLY A 473 1.74 33.09 54.50
N SER A 474 0.64 32.34 54.34
CA SER A 474 -0.76 32.81 54.24
C SER A 474 -1.35 33.36 52.94
N ALA A 475 -2.35 32.65 52.43
CA ALA A 475 -3.47 33.14 51.63
C ALA A 475 -4.49 33.90 52.55
N PRO A 476 -5.62 34.51 52.08
CA PRO A 476 -6.38 34.37 50.84
C PRO A 476 -7.04 35.68 50.30
N ALA A 477 -7.82 35.49 49.20
CA ALA A 477 -9.08 36.18 48.84
C ALA A 477 -9.12 36.97 47.53
N THR A 478 -9.89 36.39 46.61
CA THR A 478 -10.93 36.92 45.69
C THR A 478 -11.00 38.42 45.41
N VAL A 479 -11.01 38.82 44.14
CA VAL A 479 -12.03 39.66 43.45
C VAL A 479 -11.66 39.79 41.96
N GLU A 480 -12.58 39.43 41.07
CA GLU A 480 -12.63 39.87 39.68
C GLU A 480 -12.98 41.36 39.59
N PRO A 481 -12.51 42.11 38.59
CA PRO A 481 -13.35 42.43 37.44
C PRO A 481 -12.63 42.53 36.09
N GLU A 482 -13.43 42.36 35.05
CA GLU A 482 -13.12 42.54 33.65
C GLU A 482 -12.34 43.81 33.30
N THR A 483 -11.27 43.67 32.51
CA THR A 483 -10.79 44.77 31.66
C THR A 483 -10.05 44.22 30.40
N LYS A 484 -10.30 44.90 29.32
CA LYS A 484 -9.80 44.72 27.94
C LYS A 484 -8.33 44.24 27.89
N ALA A 485 -8.10 43.28 26.96
CA ALA A 485 -6.77 42.78 26.64
C ALA A 485 -5.81 43.90 26.19
N PRO A 486 -4.58 43.93 26.73
CA PRO A 486 -3.55 44.83 26.23
C PRO A 486 -3.04 44.34 24.86
N VAL A 487 -2.90 45.27 23.93
CA VAL A 487 -2.24 45.05 22.64
C VAL A 487 -0.78 44.74 22.94
N THR A 488 -0.37 43.48 22.71
CA THR A 488 1.00 43.04 22.93
C THR A 488 1.90 43.58 21.82
N LEU A 489 3.15 43.92 22.17
CA LEU A 489 4.19 44.33 21.20
C LEU A 489 4.41 43.32 20.09
N GLU A 490 4.07 42.07 20.29
CA GLU A 490 4.04 41.01 19.27
C GLU A 490 3.03 41.26 18.15
N GLY A 491 1.83 41.75 18.48
CA GLY A 491 0.82 42.13 17.52
C GLY A 491 1.25 43.31 16.62
N MET A 492 2.01 44.27 17.22
CA MET A 492 2.54 45.41 16.46
C MET A 492 3.72 45.04 15.56
N ALA A 493 4.58 44.09 15.98
CA ALA A 493 5.68 43.60 15.16
C ALA A 493 5.17 42.71 13.98
N GLU A 494 4.13 41.91 14.20
CA GLU A 494 3.49 41.11 13.18
C GLU A 494 2.74 41.99 12.16
N GLN A 495 2.10 43.06 12.60
CA GLN A 495 1.45 44.02 11.72
C GLN A 495 2.47 44.79 10.88
N ALA A 496 3.56 45.24 11.47
CA ALA A 496 4.64 45.93 10.76
C ALA A 496 5.34 45.04 9.72
N ALA A 497 5.49 43.74 10.01
CA ALA A 497 6.02 42.74 9.09
C ALA A 497 5.06 42.45 7.94
N LYS A 498 3.75 42.41 8.20
CA LYS A 498 2.70 42.25 7.17
C LYS A 498 2.60 43.47 6.28
N ASP A 499 2.71 44.69 6.83
CA ASP A 499 2.67 45.92 6.08
C ASP A 499 3.91 46.11 5.19
N ALA A 500 5.11 45.73 5.70
CA ALA A 500 6.34 45.76 4.92
C ALA A 500 6.34 44.75 3.76
N LEU A 501 5.78 43.55 3.97
CA LEU A 501 5.58 42.53 2.93
C LEU A 501 4.49 42.97 1.94
N GLY A 502 3.42 43.61 2.40
CA GLY A 502 2.34 44.14 1.57
C GLY A 502 2.81 45.21 0.57
N ASP A 503 3.72 46.09 0.99
CA ASP A 503 4.30 47.12 0.14
C ASP A 503 5.33 46.60 -0.87
N LEU A 504 6.03 45.52 -0.55
CA LEU A 504 6.93 44.84 -1.49
C LEU A 504 6.16 44.19 -2.65
N PHE A 505 4.95 43.68 -2.40
CA PHE A 505 4.09 43.05 -3.40
C PHE A 505 3.26 44.10 -4.20
N LYS A 506 2.97 45.27 -3.65
CA LYS A 506 2.23 46.33 -4.36
C LYS A 506 3.05 47.05 -5.43
N LYS A 507 4.37 47.07 -5.36
CA LYS A 507 5.25 47.73 -6.35
C LYS A 507 5.36 46.99 -7.69
N LYS A 508 4.76 45.80 -7.87
CA LYS A 508 4.82 45.01 -9.11
C LYS A 508 3.57 45.05 -9.98
N LYS A 509 2.63 45.98 -9.74
CA LYS A 509 1.39 46.09 -10.52
C LYS A 509 1.22 47.47 -11.17
N LYS A 510 2.22 47.90 -11.94
CA LYS A 510 2.05 49.07 -12.83
C LYS A 510 3.05 49.00 -14.00
N THR A 511 2.73 48.18 -15.01
CA THR A 511 3.06 48.42 -16.43
C THR A 511 2.34 47.34 -17.25
N GLU A 512 1.06 47.48 -17.50
CA GLU A 512 0.39 46.82 -18.61
C GLU A 512 0.56 47.70 -19.84
N VAL A 513 1.23 47.17 -20.85
CA VAL A 513 1.27 47.67 -22.21
C VAL A 513 0.03 47.15 -22.94
N PRO A 514 -0.77 47.96 -23.63
CA PRO A 514 -1.97 47.48 -24.31
C PRO A 514 -1.61 46.63 -25.52
N VAL A 515 -2.23 45.43 -25.59
CA VAL A 515 -2.19 44.53 -26.75
C VAL A 515 -3.09 45.11 -27.86
N PRO A 516 -2.66 45.15 -29.13
CA PRO A 516 -3.50 45.55 -30.24
C PRO A 516 -4.57 44.48 -30.51
N SER A 517 -5.80 44.95 -30.77
CA SER A 517 -6.97 44.14 -31.14
C SER A 517 -6.77 43.47 -32.51
N GLU A 518 -7.05 42.18 -32.56
CA GLU A 518 -7.17 41.35 -33.76
C GLU A 518 -8.40 41.78 -34.60
N PRO A 519 -8.35 41.78 -35.95
CA PRO A 519 -9.49 42.11 -36.78
C PRO A 519 -10.49 40.95 -36.92
N GLU A 520 -11.78 41.30 -36.94
CA GLU A 520 -12.94 40.44 -37.16
C GLU A 520 -12.89 39.68 -38.50
N PRO A 521 -13.33 38.41 -38.55
CA PRO A 521 -13.42 37.65 -39.80
C PRO A 521 -14.67 38.08 -40.60
N ALA A 522 -14.50 38.22 -41.92
CA ALA A 522 -15.54 38.51 -42.90
C ALA A 522 -16.55 37.37 -43.07
N PRO A 523 -17.82 37.66 -43.45
CA PRO A 523 -18.87 36.68 -43.65
C PRO A 523 -18.69 35.85 -44.94
N PRO A 524 -19.22 34.61 -44.99
CA PRO A 524 -19.11 33.72 -46.13
C PRO A 524 -20.08 34.09 -47.26
N GLU A 525 -19.60 33.99 -48.50
CA GLU A 525 -20.41 33.86 -49.72
C GLU A 525 -20.88 32.42 -49.96
#